data_92ac1267c03aa23b72d7a62053e8ed16
#
_entry.id   92ac1267c03aa23b72d7a62053e8ed16
#
_cell.length_a   1.000
_cell.length_b   1.000
_cell.length_c   1.000
_cell.angle_alpha   90.00
_cell.angle_beta   90.00
_cell.angle_gamma   90.00
#
_symmetry.space_group_name_H-M   'P 1'
#
loop_
_entity.id
_entity.type
_entity.pdbx_description
1 polymer ?
#
loop_
_entity_poly.entity_id
_entity_poly.type
_entity_poly.pdbx_seq_one_letter_code
_entity_poly.pdbx_strand_id
1 'polypeptide(L)'
;MGLERDQGRDSGPGKLAWLEFDTLGEALTLEGTSVLNPVRKIYRAAKAITLFLLASVELILTQPRTRAERAAWLSRFCARVLRGMDITFDVVGDIPMSGAVVSNHLTYLDILLHSAIRPCVFVSKMELRKTPLLGWMSMMSGTVYVARGAGGSAAKAAEGMAKGFRDGLPVVFFPEGTTGVGDVPAMSFRSGLIAQTIEAEESMRAAFISYRLSEKDVAAGKTLRKDVHWGPETLWAHLWGFVGLHTLHATIKFADEPIQFTDAAVHDRKIAAEEARAAVIALSL
;
A
#
# COMPACT_ATOMS: atom_id res chain seq x y z
N MET A 1 -56.18 -3.31 -61.29
CA MET A 1 -56.80 -3.02 -59.96
C MET A 1 -55.73 -3.23 -58.95
N GLY A 2 -55.19 -2.36 -58.32
CA GLY A 2 -55.21 -1.03 -57.81
C GLY A 2 -53.86 -0.76 -57.19
N LEU A 3 -53.19 0.28 -57.47
CA LEU A 3 -53.04 1.51 -56.69
C LEU A 3 -52.35 1.24 -55.34
N GLU A 4 -51.27 1.78 -55.10
CA GLU A 4 -50.76 3.11 -54.71
C GLU A 4 -50.01 2.92 -53.42
N ARG A 5 -49.00 3.60 -52.97
CA ARG A 5 -48.55 5.01 -53.08
C ARG A 5 -47.13 5.11 -52.55
N ASP A 6 -46.31 5.74 -53.24
CA ASP A 6 -45.31 6.68 -52.86
C ASP A 6 -45.57 7.46 -51.56
N GLN A 7 -44.58 7.59 -50.74
CA GLN A 7 -44.27 8.70 -49.82
C GLN A 7 -43.04 8.27 -48.99
N GLY A 8 -42.04 8.98 -48.83
CA GLY A 8 -41.72 10.39 -48.92
C GLY A 8 -40.33 10.55 -48.33
N ARG A 9 -39.48 11.22 -49.00
CA ARG A 9 -38.21 11.71 -48.47
C ARG A 9 -38.46 12.51 -47.21
N ASP A 10 -37.77 12.18 -46.14
CA ASP A 10 -37.47 13.18 -45.13
C ASP A 10 -35.96 13.18 -44.87
N SER A 11 -35.30 14.03 -45.64
CA SER A 11 -33.90 14.43 -45.43
C SER A 11 -33.91 15.63 -44.49
N GLY A 12 -34.04 15.34 -43.18
CA GLY A 12 -33.88 16.36 -42.13
C GLY A 12 -32.39 16.68 -41.96
N PRO A 13 -32.02 17.97 -41.88
CA PRO A 13 -30.62 18.42 -41.74
C PRO A 13 -29.99 18.18 -40.34
N GLY A 14 -30.58 17.31 -39.54
CA GLY A 14 -30.13 17.07 -38.15
C GLY A 14 -29.17 15.89 -37.96
N LYS A 15 -29.11 14.93 -38.88
CA LYS A 15 -28.29 13.72 -38.71
C LYS A 15 -26.81 13.88 -39.04
N LEU A 16 -26.45 14.79 -39.91
CA LEU A 16 -25.05 15.07 -40.25
C LEU A 16 -24.31 15.91 -39.21
N ALA A 17 -25.01 16.79 -38.49
CA ALA A 17 -24.42 17.65 -37.46
C ALA A 17 -24.01 16.88 -36.16
N TRP A 18 -24.71 15.80 -35.84
CA TRP A 18 -24.40 15.01 -34.66
C TRP A 18 -23.21 14.08 -34.86
N LEU A 19 -22.99 13.60 -36.07
CA LEU A 19 -21.83 12.75 -36.41
C LEU A 19 -20.51 13.55 -36.44
N GLU A 20 -20.54 14.82 -36.84
CA GLU A 20 -19.35 15.69 -36.77
C GLU A 20 -19.04 16.16 -35.35
N PHE A 21 -20.04 16.31 -34.49
CA PHE A 21 -19.80 16.64 -33.07
C PHE A 21 -19.21 15.47 -32.28
N ASP A 22 -19.60 14.23 -32.56
CA ASP A 22 -19.02 13.04 -31.91
C ASP A 22 -17.56 12.81 -32.31
N THR A 23 -17.21 13.02 -33.57
CA THR A 23 -15.82 12.89 -34.02
C THR A 23 -14.93 14.03 -33.52
N LEU A 24 -15.43 15.24 -33.38
CA LEU A 24 -14.74 16.36 -32.74
C LEU A 24 -14.59 16.16 -31.23
N GLY A 25 -15.59 15.57 -30.58
CA GLY A 25 -15.55 15.20 -29.16
C GLY A 25 -14.48 14.11 -28.89
N GLU A 26 -14.41 13.11 -29.75
CA GLU A 26 -13.39 12.06 -29.66
C GLU A 26 -11.97 12.58 -29.98
N ALA A 27 -11.81 13.44 -30.99
CA ALA A 27 -10.54 14.07 -31.32
C ALA A 27 -10.03 14.99 -30.19
N LEU A 28 -10.90 15.80 -29.58
CA LEU A 28 -10.58 16.66 -28.45
C LEU A 28 -10.25 15.87 -27.17
N THR A 29 -10.86 14.69 -26.97
CA THR A 29 -10.51 13.80 -25.84
C THR A 29 -9.17 13.13 -26.06
N LEU A 30 -8.79 12.77 -27.26
CA LEU A 30 -7.49 12.15 -27.58
C LEU A 30 -6.33 13.14 -27.50
N GLU A 31 -6.50 14.38 -27.94
CA GLU A 31 -5.49 15.44 -27.80
C GLU A 31 -5.43 15.98 -26.35
N GLY A 32 -6.56 16.09 -25.66
CA GLY A 32 -6.65 16.54 -24.27
C GLY A 32 -5.95 15.60 -23.27
N THR A 33 -5.92 14.30 -23.51
CA THR A 33 -5.28 13.32 -22.62
C THR A 33 -3.76 13.47 -22.57
N SER A 34 -3.12 13.93 -23.63
CA SER A 34 -1.67 14.12 -23.68
C SER A 34 -1.19 15.30 -22.83
N VAL A 35 -1.91 16.42 -22.81
CA VAL A 35 -1.53 17.64 -22.08
C VAL A 35 -2.01 17.59 -20.63
N LEU A 36 -3.14 16.99 -20.33
CA LEU A 36 -3.70 16.89 -18.97
C LEU A 36 -2.88 15.97 -18.06
N ASN A 37 -2.17 14.98 -18.63
CA ASN A 37 -1.38 14.03 -17.86
C ASN A 37 -0.20 14.69 -17.10
N PRO A 38 0.66 15.53 -17.70
CA PRO A 38 1.73 16.22 -16.98
C PRO A 38 1.19 17.22 -15.95
N VAL A 39 0.13 17.96 -16.26
CA VAL A 39 -0.51 18.92 -15.33
C VAL A 39 -1.04 18.18 -14.09
N ARG A 40 -1.73 17.06 -14.28
CA ARG A 40 -2.21 16.23 -13.19
C ARG A 40 -1.06 15.70 -12.33
N LYS A 41 0.02 15.21 -12.96
CA LYS A 41 1.22 14.74 -12.22
C LYS A 41 1.81 15.84 -11.36
N ILE A 42 2.00 17.03 -11.92
CA ILE A 42 2.55 18.18 -11.19
C ILE A 42 1.63 18.56 -10.04
N TYR A 43 0.32 18.66 -10.27
CA TYR A 43 -0.66 18.95 -9.24
C TYR A 43 -0.62 17.92 -8.10
N ARG A 44 -0.63 16.63 -8.41
CA ARG A 44 -0.59 15.56 -7.41
C ARG A 44 0.74 15.50 -6.67
N ALA A 45 1.86 15.73 -7.36
CA ALA A 45 3.17 15.84 -6.73
C ALA A 45 3.21 17.04 -5.76
N ALA A 46 2.73 18.20 -6.18
CA ALA A 46 2.63 19.38 -5.31
C ALA A 46 1.72 19.12 -4.10
N LYS A 47 0.56 18.46 -4.30
CA LYS A 47 -0.35 18.05 -3.23
C LYS A 47 0.33 17.08 -2.24
N ALA A 48 1.06 16.08 -2.73
CA ALA A 48 1.81 15.15 -1.88
C ALA A 48 2.89 15.87 -1.05
N ILE A 49 3.64 16.79 -1.67
CA ILE A 49 4.64 17.61 -0.98
C ILE A 49 3.98 18.48 0.09
N THR A 50 2.85 19.12 -0.23
CA THR A 50 2.11 19.96 0.73
C THR A 50 1.62 19.14 1.93
N LEU A 51 1.02 17.95 1.69
CA LEU A 51 0.59 17.06 2.76
C LEU A 51 1.76 16.63 3.66
N PHE A 52 2.91 16.37 3.05
CA PHE A 52 4.12 16.04 3.77
C PHE A 52 4.63 17.21 4.64
N LEU A 53 4.69 18.42 4.08
CA LEU A 53 5.11 19.62 4.81
C LEU A 53 4.15 19.93 5.97
N LEU A 54 2.85 19.83 5.76
CA LEU A 54 1.85 20.01 6.82
C LEU A 54 2.02 18.99 7.94
N ALA A 55 2.26 17.72 7.59
CA ALA A 55 2.54 16.67 8.59
C ALA A 55 3.84 16.92 9.35
N SER A 56 4.87 17.45 8.68
CA SER A 56 6.14 17.81 9.31
C SER A 56 5.96 18.96 10.29
N VAL A 57 5.19 19.98 9.92
CA VAL A 57 4.83 21.09 10.82
C VAL A 57 4.01 20.57 12.00
N GLU A 58 2.99 19.74 11.77
CA GLU A 58 2.22 19.10 12.85
C GLU A 58 3.15 18.35 13.81
N LEU A 59 4.10 17.57 13.30
CA LEU A 59 5.06 16.82 14.11
C LEU A 59 5.94 17.74 14.98
N ILE A 60 6.42 18.84 14.41
CA ILE A 60 7.24 19.82 15.13
C ILE A 60 6.44 20.52 16.23
N LEU A 61 5.18 20.86 15.95
CA LEU A 61 4.32 21.57 16.89
C LEU A 61 3.81 20.64 18.01
N THR A 62 3.42 19.42 17.69
CA THR A 62 2.84 18.47 18.67
C THR A 62 3.88 17.73 19.47
N GLN A 63 5.09 17.55 18.94
CA GLN A 63 6.23 16.87 19.58
C GLN A 63 5.82 15.59 20.31
N PRO A 64 5.24 14.59 19.63
CA PRO A 64 4.74 13.38 20.28
C PRO A 64 5.85 12.67 21.04
N ARG A 65 5.64 12.44 22.34
CA ARG A 65 6.66 11.90 23.26
C ARG A 65 6.60 10.40 23.37
N THR A 66 5.39 9.87 23.44
CA THR A 66 5.15 8.42 23.55
C THR A 66 5.14 7.73 22.20
N ARG A 67 5.38 6.42 22.18
CA ARG A 67 5.28 5.63 20.94
C ARG A 67 3.85 5.63 20.39
N ALA A 68 2.85 5.55 21.27
CA ALA A 68 1.45 5.59 20.87
C ALA A 68 1.07 6.91 20.20
N GLU A 69 1.50 8.05 20.72
CA GLU A 69 1.29 9.37 20.09
C GLU A 69 1.96 9.47 18.71
N ARG A 70 3.17 8.91 18.58
CA ARG A 70 3.91 8.85 17.31
C ARG A 70 3.21 7.98 16.29
N ALA A 71 2.76 6.79 16.70
CA ALA A 71 1.99 5.89 15.84
C ALA A 71 0.65 6.52 15.43
N ALA A 72 -0.04 7.22 16.33
CA ALA A 72 -1.27 7.93 16.02
C ALA A 72 -1.04 9.11 15.07
N TRP A 73 0.07 9.86 15.19
CA TRP A 73 0.45 10.88 14.24
C TRP A 73 0.69 10.28 12.84
N LEU A 74 1.46 9.18 12.75
CA LEU A 74 1.71 8.49 11.48
C LEU A 74 0.41 8.01 10.85
N SER A 75 -0.50 7.44 11.64
CA SER A 75 -1.82 6.97 11.18
C SER A 75 -2.62 8.10 10.53
N ARG A 76 -2.73 9.26 11.20
CA ARG A 76 -3.41 10.43 10.63
C ARG A 76 -2.75 10.95 9.35
N PHE A 77 -1.40 10.97 9.33
CA PHE A 77 -0.66 11.38 8.14
C PHE A 77 -0.93 10.44 6.97
N CYS A 78 -0.81 9.11 7.17
CA CYS A 78 -1.04 8.12 6.13
C CYS A 78 -2.48 8.18 5.59
N ALA A 79 -3.48 8.31 6.46
CA ALA A 79 -4.87 8.45 6.05
C ALA A 79 -5.10 9.72 5.20
N ARG A 80 -4.43 10.83 5.53
CA ARG A 80 -4.49 12.07 4.72
C ARG A 80 -3.82 11.89 3.36
N VAL A 81 -2.67 11.20 3.31
CA VAL A 81 -1.97 10.92 2.04
C VAL A 81 -2.80 10.03 1.15
N LEU A 82 -3.33 8.89 1.65
CA LEU A 82 -4.16 7.99 0.85
C LEU A 82 -5.35 8.73 0.25
N ARG A 83 -6.10 9.47 1.08
CA ARG A 83 -7.24 10.29 0.62
C ARG A 83 -6.80 11.36 -0.38
N GLY A 84 -5.70 12.03 -0.11
CA GLY A 84 -5.15 13.08 -0.95
C GLY A 84 -4.66 12.58 -2.30
N MET A 85 -4.27 11.33 -2.40
CA MET A 85 -3.80 10.68 -3.62
C MET A 85 -4.87 9.84 -4.32
N ASP A 86 -6.14 10.00 -3.92
CA ASP A 86 -7.29 9.27 -4.46
C ASP A 86 -7.10 7.75 -4.39
N ILE A 87 -6.53 7.29 -3.26
CA ILE A 87 -6.39 5.88 -2.94
C ILE A 87 -7.49 5.51 -1.97
N THR A 88 -8.38 4.62 -2.42
CA THR A 88 -9.45 4.03 -1.60
C THR A 88 -9.04 2.65 -1.12
N PHE A 89 -9.63 2.18 -0.03
CA PHE A 89 -9.37 0.83 0.43
C PHE A 89 -10.54 0.23 1.20
N ASP A 90 -10.64 -1.09 1.12
CA ASP A 90 -11.53 -1.91 1.93
C ASP A 90 -10.72 -2.72 2.94
N VAL A 91 -11.31 -2.94 4.10
CA VAL A 91 -10.78 -3.82 5.15
C VAL A 91 -11.73 -4.99 5.32
N VAL A 92 -11.19 -6.20 5.26
CA VAL A 92 -11.94 -7.46 5.43
C VAL A 92 -11.36 -8.20 6.63
N GLY A 93 -12.21 -8.71 7.50
CA GLY A 93 -11.83 -9.35 8.76
C GLY A 93 -11.55 -8.35 9.89
N ASP A 94 -11.26 -8.87 11.08
CA ASP A 94 -11.06 -8.09 12.30
C ASP A 94 -9.66 -7.45 12.33
N ILE A 95 -9.62 -6.13 12.53
CA ILE A 95 -8.35 -5.38 12.62
C ILE A 95 -7.64 -5.77 13.91
N PRO A 96 -6.40 -6.32 13.85
CA PRO A 96 -5.64 -6.71 15.02
C PRO A 96 -5.38 -5.52 15.95
N MET A 97 -5.71 -5.66 17.23
CA MET A 97 -5.57 -4.60 18.22
C MET A 97 -4.19 -4.58 18.89
N SER A 98 -3.50 -5.72 18.92
CA SER A 98 -2.17 -5.94 19.53
C SER A 98 -1.48 -7.12 18.85
N GLY A 99 -0.31 -7.52 19.33
CA GLY A 99 0.45 -8.64 18.79
C GLY A 99 1.16 -8.31 17.49
N ALA A 100 1.61 -9.32 16.78
CA ALA A 100 2.28 -9.20 15.49
C ALA A 100 1.29 -9.31 14.33
N VAL A 101 1.55 -8.55 13.27
CA VAL A 101 0.85 -8.68 11.98
C VAL A 101 1.88 -8.99 10.90
N VAL A 102 1.71 -10.12 10.24
CA VAL A 102 2.57 -10.56 9.14
C VAL A 102 1.81 -10.42 7.81
N SER A 103 2.42 -9.76 6.82
CA SER A 103 1.76 -9.46 5.55
C SER A 103 2.69 -9.67 4.36
N ASN A 104 2.11 -9.90 3.17
CA ASN A 104 2.82 -9.75 1.90
C ASN A 104 3.25 -8.29 1.69
N HIS A 105 4.22 -8.06 0.80
CA HIS A 105 4.79 -6.74 0.55
C HIS A 105 4.96 -6.45 -0.93
N LEU A 106 4.16 -5.54 -1.47
CA LEU A 106 4.13 -5.21 -2.89
C LEU A 106 4.70 -3.82 -3.18
N THR A 107 4.54 -2.89 -2.24
CA THR A 107 4.92 -1.49 -2.46
C THR A 107 5.04 -0.74 -1.12
N TYR A 108 5.62 0.45 -1.13
CA TYR A 108 5.63 1.34 0.04
C TYR A 108 4.22 1.76 0.50
N LEU A 109 3.20 1.62 -0.35
CA LEU A 109 1.81 1.89 0.02
C LEU A 109 1.28 0.93 1.09
N ASP A 110 1.82 -0.29 1.18
CA ASP A 110 1.42 -1.26 2.20
C ASP A 110 1.63 -0.70 3.61
N ILE A 111 2.72 0.07 3.81
CA ILE A 111 3.02 0.76 5.06
C ILE A 111 1.97 1.85 5.34
N LEU A 112 1.60 2.62 4.30
CA LEU A 112 0.59 3.66 4.44
C LEU A 112 -0.78 3.07 4.76
N LEU A 113 -1.15 1.95 4.13
CA LEU A 113 -2.42 1.26 4.37
C LEU A 113 -2.53 0.75 5.80
N HIS A 114 -1.57 -0.05 6.26
CA HIS A 114 -1.58 -0.53 7.65
C HIS A 114 -1.63 0.63 8.65
N SER A 115 -0.83 1.68 8.42
CA SER A 115 -0.83 2.86 9.29
C SER A 115 -2.15 3.60 9.27
N ALA A 116 -2.79 3.76 8.10
CA ALA A 116 -4.04 4.51 7.97
C ALA A 116 -5.21 3.82 8.65
N ILE A 117 -5.21 2.49 8.65
CA ILE A 117 -6.24 1.66 9.28
C ILE A 117 -6.15 1.78 10.81
N ARG A 118 -4.92 1.72 11.35
CA ARG A 118 -4.70 1.74 12.80
C ARG A 118 -3.29 2.21 13.14
N PRO A 119 -3.09 2.94 14.26
CA PRO A 119 -1.78 3.16 14.83
C PRO A 119 -1.04 1.84 15.08
N CYS A 120 0.13 1.68 14.49
CA CYS A 120 0.94 0.46 14.58
C CYS A 120 2.44 0.81 14.54
N VAL A 121 3.27 -0.16 14.86
CA VAL A 121 4.72 -0.06 14.79
C VAL A 121 5.22 -0.94 13.65
N PHE A 122 6.15 -0.43 12.84
CA PHE A 122 6.76 -1.22 11.77
C PHE A 122 8.14 -1.73 12.15
N VAL A 123 8.47 -2.90 11.62
CA VAL A 123 9.86 -3.37 11.58
C VAL A 123 10.40 -3.15 10.17
N SER A 124 11.47 -2.38 10.04
CA SER A 124 12.05 -2.00 8.76
C SER A 124 13.57 -2.18 8.74
N LYS A 125 14.15 -2.11 7.54
CA LYS A 125 15.59 -2.20 7.34
C LYS A 125 16.30 -0.94 7.84
N MET A 126 17.52 -1.10 8.37
CA MET A 126 18.34 0.02 8.83
C MET A 126 18.63 1.04 7.72
N GLU A 127 18.71 0.58 6.47
CA GLU A 127 18.97 1.43 5.30
C GLU A 127 17.89 2.49 5.10
N LEU A 128 16.62 2.19 5.44
CA LEU A 128 15.54 3.16 5.37
C LEU A 128 15.82 4.39 6.24
N ARG A 129 16.45 4.21 7.40
CA ARG A 129 16.81 5.29 8.31
C ARG A 129 17.70 6.36 7.67
N LYS A 130 18.50 5.95 6.66
CA LYS A 130 19.43 6.83 5.96
C LYS A 130 18.78 7.60 4.79
N THR A 131 17.56 7.23 4.40
CA THR A 131 16.83 7.90 3.32
C THR A 131 16.39 9.29 3.80
N PRO A 132 16.78 10.37 3.10
CA PRO A 132 16.32 11.70 3.44
C PRO A 132 14.80 11.73 3.56
N LEU A 133 14.29 12.47 4.54
CA LEU A 133 12.87 12.67 4.77
C LEU A 133 12.12 11.41 5.27
N LEU A 134 12.11 10.31 4.49
CA LEU A 134 11.48 9.03 4.89
C LEU A 134 12.16 8.42 6.11
N GLY A 135 13.49 8.49 6.19
CA GLY A 135 14.25 8.02 7.34
C GLY A 135 13.90 8.81 8.61
N TRP A 136 13.80 10.14 8.51
CA TRP A 136 13.37 10.97 9.61
C TRP A 136 11.93 10.65 10.05
N MET A 137 10.99 10.56 9.12
CA MET A 137 9.60 10.20 9.42
C MET A 137 9.49 8.82 10.06
N SER A 138 10.20 7.83 9.52
CA SER A 138 10.16 6.48 10.08
C SER A 138 10.78 6.40 11.49
N MET A 139 11.81 7.22 11.79
CA MET A 139 12.30 7.37 13.16
C MET A 139 11.26 7.99 14.08
N MET A 140 10.61 9.06 13.62
CA MET A 140 9.60 9.77 14.42
C MET A 140 8.33 8.92 14.64
N SER A 141 8.02 7.99 13.72
CA SER A 141 6.90 7.05 13.88
C SER A 141 7.17 5.89 14.84
N GLY A 142 8.39 5.79 15.38
CA GLY A 142 8.76 4.72 16.32
C GLY A 142 9.11 3.39 15.64
N THR A 143 9.45 3.41 14.36
CA THR A 143 9.86 2.22 13.59
C THR A 143 11.03 1.50 14.25
N VAL A 144 10.94 0.18 14.33
CA VAL A 144 12.02 -0.71 14.77
C VAL A 144 12.92 -1.03 13.58
N TYR A 145 14.24 -0.84 13.74
CA TYR A 145 15.18 -1.09 12.65
C TYR A 145 15.98 -2.36 12.86
N VAL A 146 16.08 -3.16 11.79
CA VAL A 146 16.87 -4.38 11.73
C VAL A 146 18.06 -4.17 10.79
N ALA A 147 19.28 -4.38 11.28
CA ALA A 147 20.48 -4.39 10.46
C ALA A 147 20.72 -5.81 9.91
N ARG A 148 20.99 -5.95 8.61
CA ARG A 148 21.31 -7.24 8.01
C ARG A 148 22.76 -7.63 8.31
N GLY A 149 22.96 -8.88 8.74
CA GLY A 149 24.30 -9.46 8.88
C GLY A 149 25.17 -8.92 10.02
N ALA A 150 24.66 -7.98 10.83
CA ALA A 150 25.38 -7.49 12.00
C ALA A 150 25.07 -8.35 13.23
N GLY A 151 26.08 -8.83 13.94
CA GLY A 151 25.92 -9.52 15.22
C GLY A 151 25.08 -8.66 16.18
N GLY A 152 24.11 -9.29 16.86
CA GLY A 152 23.20 -8.61 17.80
C GLY A 152 22.04 -7.81 17.17
N SER A 153 21.91 -7.79 15.84
CA SER A 153 20.78 -7.09 15.20
C SER A 153 19.43 -7.76 15.47
N ALA A 154 19.42 -9.08 15.58
CA ALA A 154 18.23 -9.85 15.95
C ALA A 154 17.74 -9.48 17.36
N ALA A 155 18.65 -9.43 18.33
CA ALA A 155 18.32 -9.03 19.71
C ALA A 155 17.76 -7.60 19.80
N LYS A 156 18.34 -6.65 19.04
CA LYS A 156 17.80 -5.27 18.96
C LYS A 156 16.40 -5.22 18.32
N ALA A 157 16.16 -6.05 17.31
CA ALA A 157 14.84 -6.15 16.72
C ALA A 157 13.82 -6.73 17.70
N ALA A 158 14.18 -7.83 18.40
CA ALA A 158 13.36 -8.43 19.44
C ALA A 158 13.03 -7.43 20.54
N GLU A 159 14.03 -6.70 21.05
CA GLU A 159 13.81 -5.65 22.05
C GLU A 159 12.86 -4.54 21.55
N GLY A 160 13.04 -4.11 20.28
CA GLY A 160 12.18 -3.10 19.67
C GLY A 160 10.73 -3.57 19.48
N MET A 161 10.54 -4.81 19.07
CA MET A 161 9.22 -5.45 18.95
C MET A 161 8.56 -5.59 20.32
N ALA A 162 9.29 -6.12 21.31
CA ALA A 162 8.80 -6.25 22.68
C ALA A 162 8.36 -4.91 23.29
N LYS A 163 9.03 -3.80 22.95
CA LYS A 163 8.57 -2.45 23.33
C LYS A 163 7.25 -2.10 22.67
N GLY A 164 7.07 -2.44 21.39
CA GLY A 164 5.82 -2.23 20.67
C GLY A 164 4.66 -2.99 21.30
N PHE A 165 4.87 -4.26 21.60
CA PHE A 165 3.88 -5.12 22.26
C PHE A 165 3.50 -4.59 23.64
N ARG A 166 4.47 -4.21 24.48
CA ARG A 166 4.20 -3.61 25.81
C ARG A 166 3.44 -2.29 25.73
N ASP A 167 3.61 -1.52 24.65
CA ASP A 167 2.87 -0.28 24.43
C ASP A 167 1.43 -0.55 23.92
N GLY A 168 1.03 -1.83 23.76
CA GLY A 168 -0.29 -2.24 23.29
C GLY A 168 -0.53 -1.94 21.81
N LEU A 169 0.55 -1.78 21.03
CA LEU A 169 0.47 -1.49 19.59
C LEU A 169 0.73 -2.74 18.76
N PRO A 170 -0.02 -2.96 17.69
CA PRO A 170 0.32 -3.99 16.71
C PRO A 170 1.70 -3.73 16.12
N VAL A 171 2.51 -4.77 15.98
CA VAL A 171 3.82 -4.73 15.34
C VAL A 171 3.70 -5.36 13.96
N VAL A 172 3.71 -4.54 12.92
CA VAL A 172 3.57 -4.99 11.52
C VAL A 172 4.94 -5.21 10.90
N PHE A 173 5.13 -6.34 10.25
CA PHE A 173 6.33 -6.61 9.48
C PHE A 173 6.06 -7.43 8.23
N PHE A 174 6.94 -7.25 7.24
CA PHE A 174 6.91 -7.89 5.94
C PHE A 174 8.08 -8.88 5.86
N PRO A 175 7.86 -10.18 6.14
CA PRO A 175 8.95 -11.15 6.25
C PRO A 175 9.63 -11.49 4.92
N GLU A 176 9.04 -11.11 3.78
CA GLU A 176 9.69 -11.16 2.48
C GLU A 176 10.99 -10.35 2.46
N GLY A 177 11.04 -9.28 3.26
CA GLY A 177 12.22 -8.43 3.40
C GLY A 177 12.56 -7.59 2.18
N THR A 178 11.73 -7.61 1.15
CA THR A 178 11.73 -6.72 -0.02
C THR A 178 10.34 -6.71 -0.61
N THR A 179 10.04 -5.73 -1.47
CA THR A 179 8.79 -5.68 -2.22
C THR A 179 8.80 -6.70 -3.36
N GLY A 180 7.68 -7.38 -3.58
CA GLY A 180 7.44 -8.26 -4.71
C GLY A 180 6.75 -7.53 -5.86
N VAL A 181 6.88 -8.06 -7.07
CA VAL A 181 6.22 -7.52 -8.25
C VAL A 181 4.83 -8.15 -8.52
N GLY A 182 4.35 -8.98 -7.60
CA GLY A 182 3.01 -9.58 -7.67
C GLY A 182 2.92 -10.83 -8.56
N ASP A 183 4.04 -11.44 -8.91
CA ASP A 183 4.06 -12.69 -9.70
C ASP A 183 3.55 -13.89 -8.89
N VAL A 184 3.66 -13.81 -7.58
CA VAL A 184 3.15 -14.78 -6.60
C VAL A 184 2.43 -14.02 -5.49
N PRO A 185 1.45 -14.63 -4.80
CA PRO A 185 0.72 -13.97 -3.72
C PRO A 185 1.64 -13.48 -2.58
N ALA A 186 2.64 -14.28 -2.21
CA ALA A 186 3.69 -13.89 -1.28
C ALA A 186 4.99 -14.63 -1.61
N MET A 187 6.12 -13.93 -1.58
CA MET A 187 7.45 -14.53 -1.72
C MET A 187 7.83 -15.36 -0.49
N SER A 188 9.02 -15.97 -0.51
CA SER A 188 9.55 -16.71 0.65
C SER A 188 9.72 -15.81 1.87
N PHE A 189 9.32 -16.29 3.04
CA PHE A 189 9.40 -15.58 4.29
C PHE A 189 10.73 -15.83 5.02
N ARG A 190 11.30 -14.76 5.56
CA ARG A 190 12.46 -14.82 6.47
C ARG A 190 11.98 -15.16 7.87
N SER A 191 12.58 -16.16 8.46
CA SER A 191 12.13 -16.73 9.73
C SER A 191 12.46 -15.90 10.99
N GLY A 192 13.39 -14.94 10.90
CA GLY A 192 13.93 -14.30 12.11
C GLY A 192 12.91 -13.56 12.97
N LEU A 193 12.07 -12.69 12.39
CA LEU A 193 11.05 -11.93 13.16
C LEU A 193 9.89 -12.83 13.60
N ILE A 194 9.58 -13.86 12.80
CA ILE A 194 8.54 -14.85 13.13
C ILE A 194 8.97 -15.64 14.37
N ALA A 195 10.18 -16.17 14.38
CA ALA A 195 10.72 -16.89 15.54
C ALA A 195 10.74 -16.01 16.79
N GLN A 196 11.17 -14.74 16.68
CA GLN A 196 11.17 -13.80 17.80
C GLN A 196 9.78 -13.50 18.35
N THR A 197 8.75 -13.49 17.48
CA THR A 197 7.37 -13.31 17.93
C THR A 197 6.88 -14.54 18.70
N ILE A 198 7.22 -15.75 18.22
CA ILE A 198 6.88 -17.02 18.90
C ILE A 198 7.62 -17.10 20.25
N GLU A 199 8.92 -16.80 20.29
CA GLU A 199 9.71 -16.77 21.51
C GLU A 199 9.20 -15.75 22.57
N ALA A 200 8.57 -14.68 22.09
CA ALA A 200 7.94 -13.67 22.95
C ALA A 200 6.52 -14.06 23.39
N GLU A 201 6.03 -15.23 23.00
CA GLU A 201 4.65 -15.71 23.28
C GLU A 201 3.56 -14.73 22.80
N GLU A 202 3.86 -13.93 21.80
CA GLU A 202 2.93 -12.95 21.24
C GLU A 202 2.10 -13.54 20.11
N SER A 203 0.83 -13.16 20.06
CA SER A 203 -0.06 -13.58 18.97
C SER A 203 0.42 -13.04 17.63
N MET A 204 0.27 -13.81 16.57
CA MET A 204 0.62 -13.42 15.20
C MET A 204 -0.59 -13.60 14.29
N ARG A 205 -1.00 -12.54 13.61
CA ARG A 205 -2.14 -12.56 12.70
C ARG A 205 -1.67 -12.30 11.26
N ALA A 206 -2.19 -13.12 10.33
CA ALA A 206 -1.90 -12.93 8.91
C ALA A 206 -2.71 -11.77 8.34
N ALA A 207 -2.11 -11.02 7.42
CA ALA A 207 -2.77 -10.04 6.58
C ALA A 207 -2.35 -10.21 5.12
N PHE A 208 -3.24 -9.86 4.20
CA PHE A 208 -2.96 -9.89 2.76
C PHE A 208 -3.44 -8.62 2.09
N ILE A 209 -2.56 -7.99 1.31
CA ILE A 209 -2.85 -6.76 0.57
C ILE A 209 -2.90 -7.07 -0.92
N SER A 210 -3.91 -6.56 -1.59
CA SER A 210 -4.03 -6.55 -3.04
C SER A 210 -4.45 -5.17 -3.54
N TYR A 211 -4.15 -4.90 -4.82
CA TYR A 211 -4.45 -3.61 -5.47
C TYR A 211 -5.24 -3.81 -6.75
N ARG A 212 -6.04 -2.81 -7.10
CA ARG A 212 -6.79 -2.73 -8.35
C ARG A 212 -6.67 -1.33 -8.93
N LEU A 213 -6.27 -1.25 -10.20
CA LEU A 213 -6.26 0.00 -10.97
C LEU A 213 -7.67 0.40 -11.38
N SER A 214 -7.86 1.70 -11.61
CA SER A 214 -9.07 2.19 -12.27
C SER A 214 -9.15 1.72 -13.73
N GLU A 215 -10.37 1.62 -14.27
CA GLU A 215 -10.59 1.29 -15.68
C GLU A 215 -9.87 2.29 -16.61
N LYS A 216 -9.84 3.57 -16.25
CA LYS A 216 -9.11 4.62 -16.98
C LYS A 216 -7.61 4.36 -17.04
N ASP A 217 -7.02 3.90 -15.94
CA ASP A 217 -5.58 3.58 -15.91
C ASP A 217 -5.29 2.31 -16.71
N VAL A 218 -6.15 1.30 -16.63
CA VAL A 218 -6.04 0.08 -17.44
C VAL A 218 -6.16 0.40 -18.94
N ALA A 219 -7.14 1.21 -19.33
CA ALA A 219 -7.31 1.67 -20.70
C ALA A 219 -6.11 2.50 -21.20
N ALA A 220 -5.43 3.22 -20.29
CA ALA A 220 -4.19 3.93 -20.58
C ALA A 220 -2.93 3.03 -20.59
N GLY A 221 -3.09 1.70 -20.55
CA GLY A 221 -2.00 0.73 -20.60
C GLY A 221 -1.20 0.60 -19.29
N LYS A 222 -1.75 1.09 -18.16
CA LYS A 222 -1.14 0.93 -16.84
C LYS A 222 -1.32 -0.48 -16.31
N THR A 223 -0.35 -0.97 -15.54
CA THR A 223 -0.39 -2.29 -14.93
C THR A 223 0.02 -2.21 -13.47
N LEU A 224 -0.52 -3.11 -12.63
CA LEU A 224 -0.11 -3.20 -11.22
C LEU A 224 1.38 -3.44 -11.08
N ARG A 225 1.91 -4.37 -11.87
CA ARG A 225 3.33 -4.77 -11.84
C ARG A 225 4.29 -3.59 -12.06
N LYS A 226 3.96 -2.67 -12.98
CA LYS A 226 4.86 -1.58 -13.38
C LYS A 226 4.57 -0.28 -12.66
N ASP A 227 3.29 0.01 -12.36
CA ASP A 227 2.87 1.34 -11.96
C ASP A 227 2.47 1.42 -10.47
N VAL A 228 2.32 0.26 -9.79
CA VAL A 228 1.91 0.17 -8.37
C VAL A 228 2.91 -0.64 -7.54
N HIS A 229 3.27 -1.85 -7.99
CA HIS A 229 4.24 -2.68 -7.30
C HIS A 229 5.64 -2.10 -7.47
N TRP A 230 6.38 -1.99 -6.38
CA TRP A 230 7.71 -1.40 -6.43
C TRP A 230 8.78 -2.46 -6.66
N GLY A 231 9.37 -2.45 -7.84
CA GLY A 231 10.42 -3.38 -8.28
C GLY A 231 11.84 -2.85 -8.10
N PRO A 232 12.72 -3.09 -9.07
CA PRO A 232 14.14 -2.71 -9.00
C PRO A 232 14.43 -1.24 -9.25
N GLU A 233 13.45 -0.47 -9.75
CA GLU A 233 13.61 0.94 -10.05
C GLU A 233 13.82 1.80 -8.79
N THR A 234 14.37 3.00 -8.99
CA THR A 234 14.54 3.95 -7.89
C THR A 234 13.19 4.44 -7.38
N LEU A 235 13.10 4.69 -6.08
CA LEU A 235 11.88 5.21 -5.45
C LEU A 235 11.32 6.45 -6.16
N TRP A 236 12.18 7.37 -6.55
CA TRP A 236 11.76 8.63 -7.19
C TRP A 236 11.18 8.41 -8.59
N ALA A 237 11.76 7.50 -9.38
CA ALA A 237 11.23 7.14 -10.69
C ALA A 237 9.86 6.47 -10.57
N HIS A 238 9.71 5.54 -9.61
CA HIS A 238 8.43 4.89 -9.33
C HIS A 238 7.37 5.88 -8.85
N LEU A 239 7.69 6.75 -7.89
CA LEU A 239 6.78 7.79 -7.40
C LEU A 239 6.31 8.72 -8.52
N TRP A 240 7.20 9.10 -9.46
CA TRP A 240 6.83 9.92 -10.61
C TRP A 240 5.86 9.20 -11.57
N GLY A 241 6.00 7.88 -11.72
CA GLY A 241 5.03 7.04 -12.43
C GLY A 241 3.69 6.99 -11.70
N PHE A 242 3.75 6.71 -10.40
CA PHE A 242 2.61 6.53 -9.51
C PHE A 242 1.71 7.78 -9.41
N VAL A 243 2.27 8.98 -9.28
CA VAL A 243 1.46 10.22 -9.23
C VAL A 243 0.68 10.48 -10.53
N GLY A 244 0.98 9.75 -11.60
CA GLY A 244 0.24 9.78 -12.87
C GLY A 244 -1.02 8.92 -12.89
N LEU A 245 -1.23 8.03 -11.93
CA LEU A 245 -2.46 7.22 -11.84
C LEU A 245 -3.69 8.08 -11.58
N HIS A 246 -4.87 7.63 -11.98
CA HIS A 246 -6.13 8.31 -11.67
C HIS A 246 -6.57 7.99 -10.25
N THR A 247 -6.91 6.73 -10.00
CA THR A 247 -7.30 6.23 -8.69
C THR A 247 -6.73 4.83 -8.51
N LEU A 248 -6.48 4.48 -7.26
CA LEU A 248 -6.07 3.14 -6.89
C LEU A 248 -6.99 2.63 -5.79
N HIS A 249 -7.40 1.38 -5.91
CA HIS A 249 -8.14 0.71 -4.86
C HIS A 249 -7.30 -0.40 -4.25
N ALA A 250 -7.23 -0.45 -2.93
CA ALA A 250 -6.57 -1.50 -2.18
C ALA A 250 -7.59 -2.34 -1.42
N THR A 251 -7.32 -3.62 -1.24
CA THR A 251 -8.04 -4.45 -0.29
C THR A 251 -7.03 -5.04 0.68
N ILE A 252 -7.25 -4.88 1.97
CA ILE A 252 -6.50 -5.55 3.00
C ILE A 252 -7.41 -6.54 3.72
N LYS A 253 -7.01 -7.79 3.73
CA LYS A 253 -7.70 -8.86 4.45
C LYS A 253 -6.89 -9.23 5.69
N PHE A 254 -7.53 -9.34 6.84
CA PHE A 254 -6.95 -9.90 8.06
C PHE A 254 -7.56 -11.27 8.31
N ALA A 255 -6.76 -12.21 8.79
CA ALA A 255 -7.28 -13.49 9.27
C ALA A 255 -8.14 -13.24 10.53
N ASP A 256 -9.25 -13.98 10.69
CA ASP A 256 -10.13 -13.82 11.84
C ASP A 256 -9.45 -14.26 13.14
N GLU A 257 -8.57 -15.29 13.04
CA GLU A 257 -7.85 -15.85 14.19
C GLU A 257 -6.33 -15.71 14.03
N PRO A 258 -5.58 -15.65 15.15
CA PRO A 258 -4.13 -15.74 15.11
C PRO A 258 -3.66 -17.06 14.50
N ILE A 259 -2.47 -17.03 13.87
CA ILE A 259 -1.84 -18.22 13.32
C ILE A 259 -1.58 -19.21 14.44
N GLN A 260 -2.11 -20.42 14.31
CA GLN A 260 -1.84 -21.55 15.21
C GLN A 260 -0.65 -22.32 14.68
N PHE A 261 0.52 -22.06 15.24
CA PHE A 261 1.74 -22.76 14.86
C PHE A 261 1.75 -24.19 15.39
N THR A 262 2.20 -25.13 14.55
CA THR A 262 2.39 -26.52 14.97
C THR A 262 3.56 -26.64 15.95
N ASP A 263 3.62 -27.74 16.72
CA ASP A 263 4.77 -28.03 17.60
C ASP A 263 6.09 -28.03 16.83
N ALA A 264 6.10 -28.54 15.58
CA ALA A 264 7.26 -28.51 14.71
C ALA A 264 7.69 -27.07 14.38
N ALA A 265 6.74 -26.18 14.12
CA ALA A 265 7.02 -24.76 13.81
C ALA A 265 7.56 -24.00 15.03
N VAL A 266 7.10 -24.32 16.24
CA VAL A 266 7.63 -23.72 17.48
C VAL A 266 9.10 -24.04 17.68
N HIS A 267 9.56 -25.24 17.26
CA HIS A 267 10.94 -25.69 17.40
C HIS A 267 11.80 -25.46 16.14
N ASP A 268 11.20 -25.27 14.97
CA ASP A 268 11.91 -24.97 13.71
C ASP A 268 11.40 -23.69 13.07
N ARG A 269 12.22 -22.65 13.16
CA ARG A 269 11.94 -21.33 12.60
C ARG A 269 11.65 -21.32 11.08
N LYS A 270 12.14 -22.32 10.31
CA LYS A 270 11.88 -22.42 8.88
C LYS A 270 10.45 -22.92 8.64
N ILE A 271 10.04 -23.92 9.41
CA ILE A 271 8.66 -24.43 9.39
C ILE A 271 7.70 -23.29 9.80
N ALA A 272 8.02 -22.55 10.86
CA ALA A 272 7.23 -21.39 11.28
C ALA A 272 7.07 -20.35 10.16
N ALA A 273 8.13 -20.09 9.40
CA ALA A 273 8.09 -19.16 8.28
C ALA A 273 7.18 -19.64 7.14
N GLU A 274 7.21 -20.93 6.82
CA GLU A 274 6.33 -21.51 5.80
C GLU A 274 4.87 -21.55 6.25
N GLU A 275 4.59 -21.87 7.52
CA GLU A 275 3.23 -21.81 8.06
C GLU A 275 2.68 -20.40 8.06
N ALA A 276 3.46 -19.41 8.49
CA ALA A 276 3.07 -18.01 8.42
C ALA A 276 2.82 -17.54 6.98
N ARG A 277 3.68 -17.97 6.04
CA ARG A 277 3.50 -17.69 4.63
C ARG A 277 2.22 -18.33 4.07
N ALA A 278 1.96 -19.58 4.41
CA ALA A 278 0.74 -20.28 3.99
C ALA A 278 -0.52 -19.57 4.50
N ALA A 279 -0.52 -19.10 5.76
CA ALA A 279 -1.60 -18.33 6.34
C ALA A 279 -1.86 -17.01 5.60
N VAL A 280 -0.81 -16.31 5.18
CA VAL A 280 -0.94 -15.08 4.37
C VAL A 280 -1.47 -15.40 2.98
N ILE A 281 -0.98 -16.46 2.32
CA ILE A 281 -1.44 -16.87 0.98
C ILE A 281 -2.91 -17.29 1.01
N ALA A 282 -3.36 -17.97 2.07
CA ALA A 282 -4.77 -18.39 2.20
C ALA A 282 -5.75 -17.21 2.09
N LEU A 283 -5.33 -16.00 2.48
CA LEU A 283 -6.14 -14.78 2.35
C LEU A 283 -6.18 -14.21 0.92
N SER A 284 -5.36 -14.72 0.01
CA SER A 284 -5.35 -14.27 -1.39
C SER A 284 -6.52 -14.81 -2.21
N LEU A 285 -7.20 -15.84 -1.71
CA LEU A 285 -8.35 -16.51 -2.32
C LEU A 285 -9.70 -15.78 -1.98
#